data_0b58184d17e625cdfc767a5a18125261
#
_entry.id   0b58184d17e625cdfc767a5a18125261
#
_cell.length_a   1.000
_cell.length_b   1.000
_cell.length_c   1.000
_cell.angle_alpha   90.00
_cell.angle_beta   90.00
_cell.angle_gamma   90.00
#
_symmetry.space_group_name_H-M   'P 1'
#
loop_
_entity.id
_entity.type
_entity.pdbx_description
1 polymer ?
#
loop_
_entity_poly.entity_id
_entity_poly.type
_entity_poly.pdbx_seq_one_letter_code
_entity_poly.pdbx_strand_id
1 'polypeptide(L)'
;MRFFKKKQPHNIFVKDLDSLSFNSTNNFQKLNNANPTQTYIITFGDGSNELRRALNRFEHQASETGWFKKVQVFNFNKLKKLDIEWYSKHIDFIASNHRGAGYWIWKPFIISRYLKLIPKNQFLVYADLGYEINKRGTKRFENYLEISNEKNLMAWEIQDQTIGKWTKGDALNYFNFSSNDEITNHLQYEFGLQVIKNTRESQNFYDELTIETTDLNYTLVNDESSIAKNPMEFIEHRHDQSIACLSAKKKNFGYFLPHESYFPQYWKKGIHPSGMPFATFRNKTETQKLSY
;
A
#
# COMPACT_ATOMS: atom_id res chain seq x y z
N MET A 1 19.02 7.29 -39.85
CA MET A 1 18.69 6.25 -38.87
C MET A 1 19.60 6.45 -37.64
N ARG A 2 19.17 7.18 -36.64
CA ARG A 2 19.97 7.45 -35.44
C ARG A 2 19.48 6.52 -34.32
N PHE A 3 20.33 5.57 -33.92
CA PHE A 3 20.07 4.68 -32.80
C PHE A 3 20.14 5.49 -31.50
N PHE A 4 19.01 5.63 -30.80
CA PHE A 4 19.00 6.08 -29.42
C PHE A 4 19.56 4.96 -28.53
N LYS A 5 20.77 5.14 -28.02
CA LYS A 5 21.31 4.33 -26.94
C LYS A 5 20.42 4.54 -25.71
N LYS A 6 19.64 3.52 -25.34
CA LYS A 6 19.01 3.46 -24.01
C LYS A 6 20.10 3.56 -22.95
N LYS A 7 20.13 4.64 -22.20
CA LYS A 7 20.89 4.71 -20.95
C LYS A 7 20.37 3.59 -20.05
N GLN A 8 21.23 2.67 -19.65
CA GLN A 8 20.94 1.71 -18.61
C GLN A 8 20.74 2.50 -17.30
N PRO A 9 19.72 2.17 -16.48
CA PRO A 9 19.59 2.77 -15.16
C PRO A 9 20.81 2.39 -14.33
N HIS A 10 21.40 3.39 -13.70
CA HIS A 10 22.59 3.26 -12.89
C HIS A 10 22.42 2.18 -11.81
N ASN A 11 23.41 1.30 -11.71
CA ASN A 11 23.58 0.28 -10.66
C ASN A 11 23.85 0.94 -9.28
N ILE A 12 22.85 1.58 -8.68
CA ILE A 12 22.98 2.26 -7.37
C ILE A 12 22.56 1.35 -6.20
N PHE A 13 22.06 0.12 -6.43
CA PHE A 13 21.18 -0.50 -5.45
C PHE A 13 21.68 -1.68 -4.63
N VAL A 14 22.91 -2.19 -4.80
CA VAL A 14 23.34 -3.37 -4.02
C VAL A 14 24.42 -3.05 -2.98
N LYS A 15 25.24 -2.02 -3.20
CA LYS A 15 26.26 -1.62 -2.22
C LYS A 15 25.75 -0.64 -1.16
N ASP A 16 24.66 0.10 -1.46
CA ASP A 16 24.17 1.16 -0.58
C ASP A 16 23.09 0.72 0.40
N LEU A 17 22.52 -0.48 0.26
CA LEU A 17 21.57 -1.01 1.26
C LEU A 17 22.26 -1.32 2.60
N ASP A 18 23.53 -1.70 2.58
CA ASP A 18 24.34 -1.85 3.80
C ASP A 18 24.82 -0.48 4.33
N SER A 19 24.86 0.55 3.47
CA SER A 19 25.22 1.93 3.81
C SER A 19 24.01 2.82 4.10
N LEU A 20 22.78 2.38 3.83
CA LEU A 20 21.58 2.88 4.50
C LEU A 20 21.56 2.37 5.96
N SER A 21 22.72 2.39 6.61
CA SER A 21 22.76 2.66 8.02
C SER A 21 22.01 3.97 8.15
N PHE A 22 20.74 3.91 8.54
CA PHE A 22 20.06 5.03 9.11
C PHE A 22 21.05 5.61 10.13
N ASN A 23 21.74 6.68 9.75
CA ASN A 23 22.31 7.55 10.73
C ASN A 23 21.08 8.07 11.49
N SER A 24 20.72 7.32 12.52
CA SER A 24 19.69 7.64 13.50
C SER A 24 20.14 8.82 14.35
N THR A 25 20.60 9.88 13.70
CA THR A 25 20.92 11.15 14.34
C THR A 25 19.69 12.00 14.59
N ASN A 26 18.51 11.51 14.28
CA ASN A 26 17.27 12.15 14.68
C ASN A 26 16.46 11.17 15.55
N ASN A 27 16.67 11.25 16.85
CA ASN A 27 15.77 11.00 17.98
C ASN A 27 14.53 10.11 17.75
N PHE A 28 14.66 9.00 16.99
CA PHE A 28 13.69 7.93 17.09
C PHE A 28 13.91 7.27 18.46
N GLN A 29 13.05 7.54 19.41
CA GLN A 29 13.08 6.80 20.67
C GLN A 29 12.96 5.33 20.30
N LYS A 30 14.03 4.54 20.55
CA LYS A 30 13.95 3.09 20.45
C LYS A 30 12.68 2.67 21.16
N LEU A 31 11.78 2.00 20.45
CA LEU A 31 10.71 1.24 21.07
C LEU A 31 11.39 0.17 21.95
N ASN A 32 11.72 0.54 23.18
CA ASN A 32 12.04 -0.44 24.20
C ASN A 32 10.78 -1.30 24.38
N ASN A 33 10.65 -2.38 23.59
CA ASN A 33 9.54 -3.33 23.53
C ASN A 33 8.50 -3.13 22.42
N ALA A 34 8.88 -2.84 21.17
CA ALA A 34 8.01 -3.17 20.04
C ALA A 34 7.89 -4.71 19.97
N ASN A 35 7.00 -5.23 20.77
CA ASN A 35 6.74 -6.66 20.77
C ASN A 35 5.99 -7.00 19.47
N PRO A 36 6.54 -7.83 18.57
CA PRO A 36 5.85 -8.27 17.37
C PRO A 36 4.44 -8.82 17.64
N THR A 37 4.22 -9.37 18.84
CA THR A 37 2.92 -9.87 19.30
C THR A 37 1.80 -8.81 19.39
N GLN A 38 2.10 -7.53 19.15
CA GLN A 38 1.11 -6.45 19.10
C GLN A 38 0.72 -6.03 17.68
N THR A 39 1.17 -6.77 16.67
CA THR A 39 0.92 -6.45 15.28
C THR A 39 -0.09 -7.40 14.66
N TYR A 40 -0.94 -6.86 13.80
CA TYR A 40 -1.93 -7.59 13.01
C TYR A 40 -1.61 -7.41 11.53
N ILE A 41 -1.95 -8.39 10.71
CA ILE A 41 -1.84 -8.23 9.26
C ILE A 41 -3.16 -8.60 8.58
N ILE A 42 -3.54 -7.79 7.61
CA ILE A 42 -4.70 -8.05 6.76
C ILE A 42 -4.31 -8.00 5.29
N THR A 43 -5.02 -8.80 4.51
CA THR A 43 -5.00 -8.76 3.04
C THR A 43 -6.40 -9.03 2.50
N PHE A 44 -6.58 -8.79 1.20
CA PHE A 44 -7.83 -9.09 0.52
C PHE A 44 -7.56 -9.92 -0.74
N GLY A 45 -8.40 -10.92 -0.96
CA GLY A 45 -8.43 -11.69 -2.19
C GLY A 45 -9.74 -12.46 -2.31
N ASP A 46 -10.37 -12.37 -3.48
CA ASP A 46 -11.59 -13.09 -3.80
C ASP A 46 -11.53 -13.62 -5.24
N GLY A 47 -12.13 -14.79 -5.48
CA GLY A 47 -12.29 -15.36 -6.83
C GLY A 47 -11.58 -16.67 -7.06
N SER A 48 -10.69 -16.76 -8.05
CA SER A 48 -10.17 -17.99 -8.65
C SER A 48 -9.38 -18.90 -7.70
N ASN A 49 -9.17 -20.16 -8.13
CA ASN A 49 -8.32 -21.11 -7.41
C ASN A 49 -6.87 -20.60 -7.27
N GLU A 50 -6.38 -19.79 -8.20
CA GLU A 50 -5.06 -19.18 -8.12
C GLU A 50 -4.99 -18.18 -6.97
N LEU A 51 -6.02 -17.35 -6.78
CA LEU A 51 -6.10 -16.44 -5.65
C LEU A 51 -6.17 -17.19 -4.31
N ARG A 52 -6.85 -18.34 -4.25
CA ARG A 52 -6.85 -19.16 -3.02
C ARG A 52 -5.45 -19.68 -2.68
N ARG A 53 -4.67 -20.11 -3.69
CA ARG A 53 -3.27 -20.52 -3.49
C ARG A 53 -2.41 -19.38 -2.98
N ALA A 54 -2.56 -18.20 -3.57
CA ALA A 54 -1.86 -17.01 -3.12
C ALA A 54 -2.26 -16.62 -1.68
N LEU A 55 -3.52 -16.77 -1.29
CA LEU A 55 -3.98 -16.53 0.08
C LEU A 55 -3.34 -17.52 1.06
N ASN A 56 -3.30 -18.82 0.73
CA ASN A 56 -2.66 -19.83 1.58
C ASN A 56 -1.15 -19.54 1.75
N ARG A 57 -0.47 -19.15 0.66
CA ARG A 57 0.93 -18.71 0.72
C ARG A 57 1.10 -17.52 1.66
N PHE A 58 0.27 -16.50 1.50
CA PHE A 58 0.34 -15.28 2.32
C PHE A 58 0.14 -15.59 3.81
N GLU A 59 -0.90 -16.38 4.15
CA GLU A 59 -1.18 -16.79 5.53
C GLU A 59 -0.02 -17.62 6.11
N HIS A 60 0.53 -18.54 5.32
CA HIS A 60 1.67 -19.35 5.74
C HIS A 60 2.90 -18.48 6.02
N GLN A 61 3.32 -17.65 5.06
CA GLN A 61 4.47 -16.78 5.21
C GLN A 61 4.30 -15.82 6.40
N ALA A 62 3.13 -15.19 6.54
CA ALA A 62 2.85 -14.31 7.67
C ALA A 62 2.95 -15.04 9.01
N SER A 63 2.40 -16.25 9.10
CA SER A 63 2.42 -17.06 10.32
C SER A 63 3.83 -17.53 10.70
N GLU A 64 4.65 -17.88 9.71
CA GLU A 64 6.05 -18.30 9.95
C GLU A 64 6.95 -17.21 10.52
N THR A 65 6.60 -15.92 10.35
CA THR A 65 7.41 -14.83 10.88
C THR A 65 7.35 -14.75 12.39
N GLY A 66 6.24 -15.13 13.01
CA GLY A 66 5.96 -14.86 14.40
C GLY A 66 5.70 -13.37 14.74
N TRP A 67 5.60 -12.49 13.72
CA TRP A 67 5.40 -11.05 13.92
C TRP A 67 3.97 -10.67 14.25
N PHE A 68 3.01 -11.49 13.83
CA PHE A 68 1.61 -11.13 13.84
C PHE A 68 0.82 -11.93 14.88
N LYS A 69 0.12 -11.22 15.74
CA LYS A 69 -0.86 -11.78 16.67
C LYS A 69 -2.02 -12.43 15.93
N LYS A 70 -2.39 -11.89 14.77
CA LYS A 70 -3.44 -12.40 13.91
C LYS A 70 -3.17 -12.06 12.46
N VAL A 71 -3.34 -13.05 11.60
CA VAL A 71 -3.39 -12.93 10.14
C VAL A 71 -4.85 -13.00 9.73
N GLN A 72 -5.35 -12.00 9.00
CA GLN A 72 -6.73 -11.97 8.56
C GLN A 72 -6.80 -11.74 7.05
N VAL A 73 -7.31 -12.74 6.35
CA VAL A 73 -7.62 -12.64 4.93
C VAL A 73 -9.08 -12.24 4.77
N PHE A 74 -9.33 -11.17 4.01
CA PHE A 74 -10.66 -10.74 3.60
C PHE A 74 -11.02 -11.25 2.22
N ASN A 75 -12.32 -11.44 2.02
CA ASN A 75 -13.00 -11.67 0.75
C ASN A 75 -14.37 -10.99 0.82
N PHE A 76 -15.15 -11.00 -0.27
CA PHE A 76 -16.47 -10.34 -0.27
C PHE A 76 -17.44 -10.93 0.76
N ASN A 77 -17.38 -12.24 1.04
CA ASN A 77 -18.21 -12.83 2.09
C ASN A 77 -17.84 -12.30 3.49
N LYS A 78 -16.56 -12.15 3.77
CA LYS A 78 -16.10 -11.58 5.05
C LYS A 78 -16.36 -10.07 5.11
N LEU A 79 -16.25 -9.36 3.97
CA LEU A 79 -16.60 -7.95 3.85
C LEU A 79 -18.09 -7.73 4.19
N LYS A 80 -18.97 -8.54 3.60
CA LYS A 80 -20.40 -8.54 3.90
C LYS A 80 -20.71 -8.77 5.38
N LYS A 81 -19.97 -9.68 6.03
CA LYS A 81 -20.13 -9.95 7.47
C LYS A 81 -19.57 -8.85 8.34
N LEU A 82 -18.56 -8.12 7.84
CA LEU A 82 -17.94 -7.02 8.56
C LEU A 82 -18.89 -5.81 8.64
N ASP A 83 -19.59 -5.51 7.53
CA ASP A 83 -20.56 -4.43 7.47
C ASP A 83 -21.52 -4.65 6.28
N ILE A 84 -22.72 -5.11 6.60
CA ILE A 84 -23.75 -5.42 5.59
C ILE A 84 -24.29 -4.18 4.88
N GLU A 85 -24.33 -3.03 5.58
CA GLU A 85 -24.86 -1.79 5.03
C GLU A 85 -23.89 -1.24 3.99
N TRP A 86 -22.61 -1.15 4.32
CA TRP A 86 -21.57 -0.73 3.38
C TRP A 86 -21.54 -1.67 2.18
N TYR A 87 -21.54 -2.99 2.42
CA TYR A 87 -21.52 -3.98 1.35
C TYR A 87 -22.70 -3.81 0.40
N SER A 88 -23.92 -3.72 0.93
CA SER A 88 -25.14 -3.60 0.12
C SER A 88 -25.17 -2.31 -0.69
N LYS A 89 -24.62 -1.21 -0.14
CA LYS A 89 -24.54 0.08 -0.84
C LYS A 89 -23.59 0.05 -2.03
N HIS A 90 -22.50 -0.72 -1.96
CA HIS A 90 -21.40 -0.63 -2.92
C HIS A 90 -21.24 -1.87 -3.81
N ILE A 91 -21.98 -2.98 -3.55
CA ILE A 91 -21.75 -4.24 -4.26
C ILE A 91 -22.07 -4.17 -5.76
N ASP A 92 -23.05 -3.41 -6.18
CA ASP A 92 -23.40 -3.26 -7.60
C ASP A 92 -22.29 -2.54 -8.36
N PHE A 93 -21.71 -1.50 -7.77
CA PHE A 93 -20.54 -0.83 -8.34
C PHE A 93 -19.33 -1.78 -8.42
N ILE A 94 -19.07 -2.54 -7.37
CA ILE A 94 -17.98 -3.53 -7.32
C ILE A 94 -18.18 -4.60 -8.39
N ALA A 95 -19.38 -5.14 -8.55
CA ALA A 95 -19.70 -6.18 -9.50
C ALA A 95 -19.60 -5.70 -10.97
N SER A 96 -19.96 -4.44 -11.21
CA SER A 96 -19.93 -3.83 -12.54
C SER A 96 -18.51 -3.40 -12.97
N ASN A 97 -17.56 -3.30 -12.04
CA ASN A 97 -16.20 -2.81 -12.32
C ASN A 97 -15.15 -3.86 -11.93
N HIS A 98 -14.72 -4.66 -12.91
CA HIS A 98 -13.80 -5.78 -12.67
C HIS A 98 -12.39 -5.34 -12.24
N ARG A 99 -11.92 -4.18 -12.67
CA ARG A 99 -10.60 -3.65 -12.31
C ARG A 99 -10.53 -3.41 -10.81
N GLY A 100 -9.60 -4.12 -10.13
CA GLY A 100 -9.46 -4.01 -8.68
C GLY A 100 -10.72 -4.38 -7.89
N ALA A 101 -11.68 -5.09 -8.52
CA ALA A 101 -12.97 -5.41 -7.96
C ALA A 101 -13.66 -4.16 -7.39
N GLY A 102 -13.99 -3.21 -8.26
CA GLY A 102 -14.54 -1.90 -7.92
C GLY A 102 -13.45 -0.88 -7.58
N TYR A 103 -12.36 -0.86 -8.35
CA TYR A 103 -11.27 0.12 -8.19
C TYR A 103 -10.71 0.21 -6.77
N TRP A 104 -10.68 -0.93 -6.05
CA TRP A 104 -10.14 -1.06 -4.68
C TRP A 104 -10.84 -0.20 -3.62
N ILE A 105 -12.08 0.30 -3.83
CA ILE A 105 -12.81 1.09 -2.84
C ILE A 105 -12.99 0.37 -1.49
N TRP A 106 -12.94 -0.95 -1.49
CA TRP A 106 -13.00 -1.79 -0.30
C TRP A 106 -11.74 -1.71 0.57
N LYS A 107 -10.60 -1.29 0.01
CA LYS A 107 -9.30 -1.28 0.72
C LYS A 107 -9.30 -0.31 1.91
N PRO A 108 -9.55 1.00 1.74
CA PRO A 108 -9.61 1.91 2.88
C PRO A 108 -10.70 1.51 3.88
N PHE A 109 -11.82 0.98 3.39
CA PHE A 109 -12.90 0.51 4.24
C PHE A 109 -12.49 -0.64 5.17
N ILE A 110 -11.86 -1.72 4.66
CA ILE A 110 -11.43 -2.84 5.52
C ILE A 110 -10.36 -2.41 6.50
N ILE A 111 -9.46 -1.50 6.12
CA ILE A 111 -8.45 -0.94 7.01
C ILE A 111 -9.13 -0.14 8.12
N SER A 112 -10.03 0.80 7.79
CA SER A 112 -10.79 1.59 8.77
C SER A 112 -11.51 0.69 9.77
N ARG A 113 -12.29 -0.29 9.28
CA ARG A 113 -13.04 -1.20 10.15
C ARG A 113 -12.13 -2.08 11.01
N TYR A 114 -11.02 -2.57 10.47
CA TYR A 114 -10.12 -3.43 11.23
C TYR A 114 -9.33 -2.67 12.29
N LEU A 115 -8.95 -1.41 12.05
CA LEU A 115 -8.36 -0.53 13.06
C LEU A 115 -9.26 -0.38 14.29
N LYS A 116 -10.60 -0.35 14.11
CA LYS A 116 -11.57 -0.26 15.22
C LYS A 116 -11.72 -1.58 16.00
N LEU A 117 -11.29 -2.70 15.43
CA LEU A 117 -11.34 -4.03 16.06
C LEU A 117 -10.10 -4.39 16.87
N ILE A 118 -8.97 -3.76 16.60
CA ILE A 118 -7.72 -4.00 17.33
C ILE A 118 -7.54 -2.98 18.48
N PRO A 119 -6.82 -3.35 19.54
CA PRO A 119 -6.57 -2.42 20.65
C PRO A 119 -5.82 -1.15 20.19
N LYS A 120 -6.09 -0.03 20.86
CA LYS A 120 -5.36 1.22 20.63
C LYS A 120 -3.85 1.03 20.83
N ASN A 121 -3.05 1.77 20.10
CA ASN A 121 -1.59 1.75 20.11
C ASN A 121 -0.97 0.44 19.61
N GLN A 122 -1.75 -0.52 19.11
CA GLN A 122 -1.24 -1.68 18.37
C GLN A 122 -1.12 -1.36 16.88
N PHE A 123 -0.45 -2.23 16.15
CA PHE A 123 -0.13 -1.99 14.74
C PHE A 123 -0.96 -2.86 13.82
N LEU A 124 -1.37 -2.29 12.70
CA LEU A 124 -1.98 -2.99 11.58
C LEU A 124 -1.08 -2.90 10.37
N VAL A 125 -0.74 -4.03 9.77
CA VAL A 125 -0.16 -4.10 8.45
C VAL A 125 -1.27 -4.43 7.45
N TYR A 126 -1.42 -3.60 6.42
CA TYR A 126 -2.12 -3.97 5.21
C TYR A 126 -1.08 -4.34 4.15
N ALA A 127 -1.26 -5.47 3.48
CA ALA A 127 -0.44 -5.83 2.34
C ALA A 127 -1.32 -6.44 1.24
N ASP A 128 -1.16 -5.95 0.00
CA ASP A 128 -1.80 -6.58 -1.15
C ASP A 128 -1.34 -8.03 -1.28
N LEU A 129 -2.20 -8.91 -1.77
CA LEU A 129 -1.94 -10.34 -1.86
C LEU A 129 -0.72 -10.72 -2.70
N GLY A 130 -0.29 -9.80 -3.58
CA GLY A 130 0.91 -9.98 -4.40
C GLY A 130 2.24 -9.82 -3.66
N TYR A 131 2.22 -9.39 -2.40
CA TYR A 131 3.43 -9.34 -1.58
C TYR A 131 3.83 -10.70 -1.05
N GLU A 132 5.13 -10.91 -0.95
CA GLU A 132 5.75 -12.00 -0.22
C GLU A 132 6.35 -11.49 1.08
N ILE A 133 6.33 -12.31 2.13
CA ILE A 133 6.77 -11.96 3.47
C ILE A 133 8.00 -12.78 3.82
N ASN A 134 9.08 -12.10 4.21
CA ASN A 134 10.36 -12.72 4.50
C ASN A 134 10.74 -12.54 5.97
N LYS A 135 10.73 -13.63 6.73
CA LYS A 135 11.07 -13.62 8.17
C LYS A 135 12.50 -13.14 8.47
N ARG A 136 13.41 -13.18 7.49
CA ARG A 136 14.79 -12.63 7.67
C ARG A 136 14.80 -11.12 7.76
N GLY A 137 13.71 -10.44 7.35
CA GLY A 137 13.55 -9.01 7.43
C GLY A 137 13.12 -8.47 8.80
N THR A 138 13.21 -9.23 9.89
CA THR A 138 12.72 -8.86 11.22
C THR A 138 13.24 -7.49 11.67
N LYS A 139 14.54 -7.25 11.60
CA LYS A 139 15.13 -5.99 12.02
C LYS A 139 14.60 -4.79 11.22
N ARG A 140 14.39 -4.97 9.91
CA ARG A 140 13.82 -3.91 9.07
C ARG A 140 12.34 -3.71 9.36
N PHE A 141 11.60 -4.78 9.65
CA PHE A 141 10.21 -4.69 10.06
C PHE A 141 10.05 -3.93 11.39
N GLU A 142 10.95 -4.14 12.35
CA GLU A 142 10.99 -3.36 13.58
C GLU A 142 11.16 -1.86 13.30
N ASN A 143 12.03 -1.47 12.37
CA ASN A 143 12.17 -0.06 11.97
C ASN A 143 10.86 0.50 11.35
N TYR A 144 10.11 -0.30 10.59
CA TYR A 144 8.80 0.15 10.07
C TYR A 144 7.81 0.42 11.20
N LEU A 145 7.81 -0.44 12.23
CA LEU A 145 6.98 -0.23 13.42
C LEU A 145 7.39 1.03 14.19
N GLU A 146 8.70 1.29 14.31
CA GLU A 146 9.22 2.51 14.96
C GLU A 146 8.74 3.77 14.22
N ILE A 147 8.90 3.82 12.90
CA ILE A 147 8.42 4.94 12.09
C ILE A 147 6.91 5.12 12.23
N SER A 148 6.15 4.03 12.13
CA SER A 148 4.70 4.08 12.28
C SER A 148 4.27 4.48 13.69
N ASN A 149 5.06 4.12 14.72
CA ASN A 149 4.79 4.53 16.10
C ASN A 149 4.82 6.05 16.28
N GLU A 150 5.70 6.74 15.55
CA GLU A 150 5.83 8.20 15.64
C GLU A 150 4.94 8.94 14.64
N LYS A 151 4.71 8.36 13.48
CA LYS A 151 4.07 9.02 12.33
C LYS A 151 2.68 8.49 12.00
N ASN A 152 2.16 7.55 12.80
CA ASN A 152 0.88 6.87 12.65
C ASN A 152 0.75 5.98 11.42
N LEU A 153 1.40 6.30 10.31
CA LEU A 153 1.43 5.54 9.06
C LEU A 153 2.86 5.54 8.51
N MET A 154 3.33 4.39 8.09
CA MET A 154 4.50 4.24 7.24
C MET A 154 4.11 3.51 5.95
N ALA A 155 4.51 4.07 4.82
CA ALA A 155 4.40 3.49 3.49
C ALA A 155 5.59 3.94 2.62
N TRP A 156 5.49 3.85 1.28
CA TRP A 156 6.60 4.15 0.39
C TRP A 156 6.23 5.17 -0.68
N GLU A 157 7.23 5.93 -1.13
CA GLU A 157 7.15 6.71 -2.37
C GLU A 157 7.52 5.82 -3.56
N ILE A 158 6.76 5.89 -4.63
CA ILE A 158 7.03 5.09 -5.83
C ILE A 158 7.93 5.90 -6.76
N GLN A 159 9.17 5.45 -6.93
CA GLN A 159 10.11 6.10 -7.86
C GLN A 159 9.54 6.10 -9.29
N ASP A 160 9.79 7.19 -10.02
CA ASP A 160 9.34 7.42 -11.39
C ASP A 160 7.82 7.55 -11.60
N GLN A 161 7.02 7.53 -10.52
CA GLN A 161 5.59 7.75 -10.58
C GLN A 161 5.21 9.09 -9.91
N THR A 162 5.13 10.15 -10.70
CA THR A 162 4.66 11.44 -10.20
C THR A 162 3.13 11.48 -10.13
N ILE A 163 2.60 12.35 -9.25
CA ILE A 163 1.16 12.56 -9.13
C ILE A 163 0.57 13.02 -10.47
N GLY A 164 1.24 13.91 -11.18
CA GLY A 164 0.76 14.40 -12.47
C GLY A 164 0.60 13.30 -13.53
N LYS A 165 1.50 12.31 -13.55
CA LYS A 165 1.39 11.17 -14.50
C LYS A 165 0.26 10.21 -14.15
N TRP A 166 -0.08 10.08 -12.86
CA TRP A 166 -0.90 8.98 -12.37
C TRP A 166 -2.15 9.41 -11.61
N THR A 167 -2.54 10.69 -11.72
CA THR A 167 -3.73 11.21 -11.06
C THR A 167 -4.55 12.08 -12.01
N LYS A 168 -5.81 11.73 -12.21
CA LYS A 168 -6.71 12.51 -13.07
C LYS A 168 -7.10 13.86 -12.45
N GLY A 169 -7.48 14.81 -13.31
CA GLY A 169 -7.81 16.18 -12.93
C GLY A 169 -8.95 16.31 -11.94
N ASP A 170 -10.00 15.47 -12.05
CA ASP A 170 -11.12 15.49 -11.09
C ASP A 170 -10.67 15.17 -9.67
N ALA A 171 -9.76 14.21 -9.51
CA ALA A 171 -9.19 13.89 -8.21
C ALA A 171 -8.33 15.04 -7.66
N LEU A 172 -7.49 15.67 -8.50
CA LEU A 172 -6.73 16.86 -8.10
C LEU A 172 -7.65 17.98 -7.63
N ASN A 173 -8.68 18.29 -8.44
CA ASN A 173 -9.64 19.36 -8.14
C ASN A 173 -10.42 19.12 -6.84
N TYR A 174 -10.80 17.88 -6.56
CA TYR A 174 -11.48 17.50 -5.31
C TYR A 174 -10.64 17.86 -4.07
N PHE A 175 -9.34 17.67 -4.13
CA PHE A 175 -8.41 18.03 -3.06
C PHE A 175 -7.94 19.49 -3.12
N ASN A 176 -8.53 20.34 -3.97
CA ASN A 176 -8.16 21.72 -4.21
C ASN A 176 -6.73 21.89 -4.77
N PHE A 177 -6.32 20.99 -5.65
CA PHE A 177 -5.11 21.12 -6.46
C PHE A 177 -5.49 21.33 -7.93
N SER A 178 -4.65 22.04 -8.66
CA SER A 178 -4.79 22.18 -10.12
C SER A 178 -3.82 21.28 -10.88
N SER A 179 -4.06 21.11 -12.17
CA SER A 179 -3.18 20.34 -13.06
C SER A 179 -1.78 20.93 -13.27
N ASN A 180 -1.55 22.14 -12.81
CA ASN A 180 -0.27 22.86 -12.95
C ASN A 180 0.40 23.12 -11.61
N ASP A 181 -0.15 22.66 -10.49
CA ASP A 181 0.43 22.86 -9.17
C ASP A 181 1.70 22.02 -8.98
N GLU A 182 2.61 22.50 -8.13
CA GLU A 182 3.86 21.80 -7.80
C GLU A 182 3.63 20.37 -7.30
N ILE A 183 2.49 20.12 -6.65
CA ILE A 183 2.10 18.77 -6.17
C ILE A 183 2.17 17.72 -7.29
N THR A 184 1.93 18.11 -8.56
CA THR A 184 1.95 17.17 -9.69
C THR A 184 3.35 16.59 -9.95
N ASN A 185 4.41 17.28 -9.53
CA ASN A 185 5.79 16.82 -9.62
C ASN A 185 6.20 15.89 -8.47
N HIS A 186 5.42 15.82 -7.38
CA HIS A 186 5.70 14.96 -6.26
C HIS A 186 5.45 13.50 -6.62
N LEU A 187 6.20 12.60 -5.98
CA LEU A 187 6.00 11.16 -6.15
C LEU A 187 4.66 10.70 -5.55
N GLN A 188 4.08 9.72 -6.20
CA GLN A 188 2.95 8.99 -5.63
C GLN A 188 3.39 8.12 -4.45
N TYR A 189 2.47 7.90 -3.53
CA TYR A 189 2.63 6.97 -2.43
C TYR A 189 2.06 5.60 -2.79
N GLU A 190 2.73 4.54 -2.39
CA GLU A 190 2.21 3.19 -2.51
C GLU A 190 1.28 2.87 -1.34
N PHE A 191 0.08 2.41 -1.66
CA PHE A 191 -0.90 1.95 -0.69
C PHE A 191 -1.19 0.44 -0.79
N GLY A 192 -0.34 -0.29 -1.48
CA GLY A 192 -0.35 -1.76 -1.52
C GLY A 192 0.31 -2.42 -0.32
N LEU A 193 1.16 -1.68 0.41
CA LEU A 193 1.78 -2.11 1.66
C LEU A 193 1.85 -0.92 2.62
N GLN A 194 1.29 -1.08 3.81
CA GLN A 194 1.16 -0.02 4.79
C GLN A 194 1.37 -0.59 6.20
N VAL A 195 2.09 0.14 7.05
CA VAL A 195 2.23 -0.15 8.47
C VAL A 195 1.59 0.99 9.26
N ILE A 196 0.56 0.70 10.02
CA ILE A 196 -0.35 1.68 10.61
C ILE A 196 -0.41 1.47 12.11
N LYS A 197 -0.12 2.49 12.90
CA LYS A 197 -0.41 2.49 14.34
C LYS A 197 -1.89 2.81 14.55
N ASN A 198 -2.57 2.04 15.36
CA ASN A 198 -3.98 2.28 15.69
C ASN A 198 -4.12 3.46 16.67
N THR A 199 -4.25 4.66 16.14
CA THR A 199 -4.56 5.89 16.84
C THR A 199 -5.91 6.45 16.38
N ARG A 200 -6.43 7.46 17.07
CA ARG A 200 -7.63 8.17 16.63
C ARG A 200 -7.41 8.86 15.28
N GLU A 201 -6.23 9.42 15.08
CA GLU A 201 -5.87 10.08 13.82
C GLU A 201 -5.84 9.09 12.65
N SER A 202 -5.26 7.90 12.88
CA SER A 202 -5.27 6.83 11.86
C SER A 202 -6.69 6.37 11.54
N GLN A 203 -7.53 6.18 12.56
CA GLN A 203 -8.93 5.80 12.35
C GLN A 203 -9.68 6.88 11.56
N ASN A 204 -9.53 8.16 11.93
CA ASN A 204 -10.14 9.27 11.21
C ASN A 204 -9.67 9.34 9.76
N PHE A 205 -8.35 9.21 9.52
CA PHE A 205 -7.79 9.23 8.17
C PHE A 205 -8.42 8.15 7.27
N TYR A 206 -8.53 6.91 7.75
CA TYR A 206 -9.11 5.83 6.93
C TYR A 206 -10.65 5.89 6.84
N ASP A 207 -11.33 6.47 7.82
CA ASP A 207 -12.77 6.78 7.72
C ASP A 207 -13.02 7.80 6.61
N GLU A 208 -12.28 8.91 6.60
CA GLU A 208 -12.36 9.93 5.57
C GLU A 208 -11.94 9.40 4.20
N LEU A 209 -10.85 8.64 4.12
CA LEU A 209 -10.40 8.03 2.87
C LEU A 209 -11.46 7.06 2.30
N THR A 210 -12.20 6.35 3.16
CA THR A 210 -13.33 5.52 2.73
C THR A 210 -14.42 6.35 2.08
N ILE A 211 -14.71 7.53 2.62
CA ILE A 211 -15.68 8.48 2.03
C ILE A 211 -15.13 9.02 0.71
N GLU A 212 -13.91 9.55 0.71
CA GLU A 212 -13.25 10.13 -0.47
C GLU A 212 -13.19 9.16 -1.66
N THR A 213 -13.01 7.86 -1.42
CA THR A 213 -12.99 6.85 -2.51
C THR A 213 -14.38 6.47 -3.02
N THR A 214 -15.44 6.79 -2.31
CA THR A 214 -16.83 6.46 -2.70
C THR A 214 -17.69 7.69 -3.00
N ASP A 215 -17.13 8.89 -2.81
CA ASP A 215 -17.81 10.16 -3.05
C ASP A 215 -18.08 10.43 -4.55
N LEU A 216 -18.91 11.39 -4.84
CA LEU A 216 -19.27 11.83 -6.20
C LEU A 216 -19.62 10.65 -7.13
N ASN A 217 -20.34 9.65 -6.61
CA ASN A 217 -20.73 8.46 -7.35
C ASN A 217 -19.51 7.72 -7.97
N TYR A 218 -18.41 7.62 -7.20
CA TYR A 218 -17.15 6.96 -7.55
C TYR A 218 -16.35 7.61 -8.70
N THR A 219 -16.73 8.80 -9.14
CA THR A 219 -16.03 9.47 -10.26
C THR A 219 -14.57 9.75 -9.93
N LEU A 220 -14.22 9.85 -8.65
CA LEU A 220 -12.84 10.08 -8.23
C LEU A 220 -11.92 8.87 -8.44
N VAL A 221 -12.47 7.64 -8.42
CA VAL A 221 -11.66 6.41 -8.49
C VAL A 221 -11.80 5.64 -9.81
N ASN A 222 -12.84 5.90 -10.62
CA ASN A 222 -13.11 5.13 -11.83
C ASN A 222 -12.21 5.53 -13.03
N ASP A 223 -12.35 4.79 -14.15
CA ASP A 223 -11.63 5.03 -15.40
C ASP A 223 -12.31 6.04 -16.33
N GLU A 224 -13.42 6.67 -15.92
CA GLU A 224 -14.09 7.68 -16.73
C GLU A 224 -13.20 8.89 -16.96
N SER A 225 -13.37 9.51 -18.12
CA SER A 225 -12.65 10.71 -18.49
C SER A 225 -12.90 11.84 -17.48
N SER A 226 -11.83 12.51 -17.10
CA SER A 226 -11.91 13.66 -16.18
C SER A 226 -12.61 14.84 -16.85
N ILE A 227 -13.50 15.50 -16.11
CA ILE A 227 -14.12 16.79 -16.49
C ILE A 227 -13.10 17.91 -16.28
N ALA A 228 -12.42 17.90 -15.13
CA ALA A 228 -11.34 18.84 -14.85
C ALA A 228 -10.11 18.51 -15.72
N LYS A 229 -9.35 19.53 -16.11
CA LYS A 229 -8.16 19.37 -16.93
C LYS A 229 -7.13 18.47 -16.26
N ASN A 230 -6.72 17.41 -16.95
CA ASN A 230 -5.59 16.60 -16.52
C ASN A 230 -4.26 17.36 -16.63
N PRO A 231 -3.23 17.01 -15.81
CA PRO A 231 -1.85 17.41 -16.05
C PRO A 231 -1.40 17.04 -17.47
N MET A 232 -0.49 17.82 -18.05
CA MET A 232 -0.02 17.60 -19.41
C MET A 232 0.67 16.25 -19.59
N GLU A 233 1.33 15.75 -18.56
CA GLU A 233 2.03 14.46 -18.51
C GLU A 233 1.14 13.28 -18.09
N PHE A 234 -0.16 13.48 -17.91
CA PHE A 234 -1.08 12.44 -17.45
C PHE A 234 -1.09 11.23 -18.38
N ILE A 235 -0.92 10.05 -17.79
CA ILE A 235 -0.88 8.76 -18.47
C ILE A 235 -2.12 7.93 -18.12
N GLU A 236 -2.35 7.71 -16.83
CA GLU A 236 -3.39 6.84 -16.31
C GLU A 236 -3.71 7.19 -14.85
N HIS A 237 -4.95 6.96 -14.42
CA HIS A 237 -5.35 7.12 -13.03
C HIS A 237 -5.06 5.87 -12.20
N ARG A 238 -4.55 6.05 -10.97
CA ARG A 238 -4.23 4.94 -10.04
C ARG A 238 -5.27 4.73 -8.95
N HIS A 239 -6.50 5.12 -9.21
CA HIS A 239 -7.68 4.81 -8.42
C HIS A 239 -7.53 5.15 -6.92
N ASP A 240 -7.77 4.16 -6.04
CA ASP A 240 -7.61 4.28 -4.59
C ASP A 240 -6.24 4.82 -4.18
N GLN A 241 -5.17 4.42 -4.86
CA GLN A 241 -3.81 4.88 -4.56
C GLN A 241 -3.66 6.39 -4.80
N SER A 242 -4.20 6.91 -5.91
CA SER A 242 -4.13 8.35 -6.21
C SER A 242 -4.91 9.17 -5.17
N ILE A 243 -6.11 8.71 -4.79
CA ILE A 243 -6.92 9.37 -3.75
C ILE A 243 -6.20 9.34 -2.41
N ALA A 244 -5.70 8.17 -1.99
CA ALA A 244 -4.98 8.03 -0.74
C ALA A 244 -3.70 8.89 -0.70
N CYS A 245 -2.98 8.99 -1.82
CA CYS A 245 -1.80 9.84 -1.94
C CYS A 245 -2.17 11.33 -1.76
N LEU A 246 -3.19 11.83 -2.46
CA LEU A 246 -3.63 13.22 -2.33
C LEU A 246 -4.16 13.52 -0.92
N SER A 247 -4.95 12.63 -0.35
CA SER A 247 -5.47 12.74 1.02
C SER A 247 -4.34 12.82 2.05
N ALA A 248 -3.35 11.93 1.95
CA ALA A 248 -2.20 11.93 2.84
C ALA A 248 -1.37 13.22 2.71
N LYS A 249 -1.11 13.69 1.50
CA LYS A 249 -0.39 14.95 1.27
C LYS A 249 -1.18 16.15 1.77
N LYS A 250 -2.47 16.23 1.50
CA LYS A 250 -3.32 17.33 1.96
C LYS A 250 -3.38 17.45 3.47
N LYS A 251 -3.39 16.31 4.16
CA LYS A 251 -3.48 16.21 5.63
C LYS A 251 -2.11 16.16 6.32
N ASN A 252 -1.01 16.12 5.55
CA ASN A 252 0.35 15.87 6.05
C ASN A 252 0.40 14.63 6.98
N PHE A 253 -0.26 13.55 6.54
CA PHE A 253 -0.42 12.34 7.34
C PHE A 253 0.50 11.22 6.88
N GLY A 254 1.26 10.64 7.81
CA GLY A 254 2.16 9.52 7.58
C GLY A 254 3.60 9.92 7.25
N TYR A 255 4.44 8.90 7.06
CA TYR A 255 5.82 9.02 6.63
C TYR A 255 6.09 8.03 5.48
N PHE A 256 6.75 8.49 4.46
CA PHE A 256 6.93 7.74 3.23
C PHE A 256 8.40 7.58 2.92
N LEU A 257 8.86 6.32 2.95
CA LEU A 257 10.23 5.96 2.61
C LEU A 257 10.40 5.85 1.09
N PRO A 258 11.62 6.01 0.56
CA PRO A 258 11.93 5.56 -0.78
C PRO A 258 11.55 4.09 -0.95
N HIS A 259 10.99 3.72 -2.10
CA HIS A 259 10.46 2.38 -2.35
C HIS A 259 11.54 1.31 -2.29
N GLU A 260 11.45 0.38 -1.35
CA GLU A 260 12.43 -0.69 -1.15
C GLU A 260 11.86 -2.11 -1.30
N SER A 261 10.55 -2.25 -1.46
CA SER A 261 9.90 -3.56 -1.63
C SER A 261 9.81 -4.02 -3.09
N TYR A 262 10.19 -3.16 -4.04
CA TYR A 262 10.07 -3.39 -5.47
C TYR A 262 11.44 -3.62 -6.13
N PHE A 263 11.77 -4.88 -6.40
CA PHE A 263 13.05 -5.28 -6.98
C PHE A 263 12.85 -6.07 -8.28
N PRO A 264 12.53 -5.42 -9.41
CA PRO A 264 12.25 -6.10 -10.68
C PRO A 264 13.37 -7.02 -11.16
N GLN A 265 14.63 -6.68 -10.86
CA GLN A 265 15.80 -7.47 -11.23
C GLN A 265 15.85 -8.82 -10.51
N TYR A 266 15.24 -8.93 -9.34
CA TYR A 266 15.20 -10.17 -8.56
C TYR A 266 13.96 -11.01 -8.85
N TRP A 267 12.87 -10.41 -9.33
CA TRP A 267 11.65 -11.15 -9.66
C TRP A 267 11.85 -12.24 -10.68
N LYS A 268 12.63 -11.93 -11.74
CA LYS A 268 12.94 -12.90 -12.80
C LYS A 268 13.78 -14.07 -12.30
N LYS A 269 14.46 -13.92 -11.17
CA LYS A 269 15.34 -14.92 -10.57
C LYS A 269 14.71 -15.62 -9.35
N GLY A 270 13.52 -15.20 -8.93
CA GLY A 270 12.88 -15.74 -7.71
C GLY A 270 13.66 -15.45 -6.42
N ILE A 271 14.51 -14.42 -6.42
CA ILE A 271 15.38 -14.08 -5.28
C ILE A 271 14.72 -12.97 -4.48
N HIS A 272 14.50 -13.22 -3.19
CA HIS A 272 14.06 -12.20 -2.25
C HIS A 272 15.27 -11.43 -1.71
N PRO A 273 15.28 -10.08 -1.72
CA PRO A 273 16.35 -9.31 -1.14
C PRO A 273 16.55 -9.67 0.33
N SER A 274 17.78 -10.04 0.68
CA SER A 274 18.14 -10.37 2.06
C SER A 274 17.85 -9.18 2.97
N GLY A 275 17.19 -9.42 4.10
CA GLY A 275 16.89 -8.40 5.09
C GLY A 275 15.65 -7.53 4.84
N MET A 276 14.98 -7.62 3.68
CA MET A 276 13.72 -6.94 3.45
C MET A 276 12.54 -7.79 3.94
N PRO A 277 11.63 -7.23 4.76
CA PRO A 277 10.50 -7.98 5.30
C PRO A 277 9.41 -8.28 4.28
N PHE A 278 9.24 -7.41 3.29
CA PHE A 278 8.24 -7.55 2.25
C PHE A 278 8.85 -7.34 0.87
N ALA A 279 8.36 -8.07 -0.13
CA ALA A 279 8.74 -7.89 -1.52
C ALA A 279 7.55 -8.02 -2.46
N THR A 280 7.46 -7.12 -3.42
CA THR A 280 6.39 -7.10 -4.42
C THR A 280 6.76 -7.98 -5.58
N PHE A 281 6.44 -9.26 -5.54
CA PHE A 281 6.64 -10.16 -6.67
C PHE A 281 5.45 -10.19 -7.64
N ARG A 282 4.34 -9.53 -7.29
CA ARG A 282 3.05 -9.65 -8.00
C ARG A 282 2.65 -11.10 -8.23
N ASN A 283 3.12 -11.99 -7.36
CA ASN A 283 2.88 -13.42 -7.45
C ASN A 283 1.45 -13.73 -7.01
N LYS A 284 0.61 -14.06 -7.96
CA LYS A 284 -0.78 -14.49 -7.74
C LYS A 284 -0.91 -16.01 -7.69
N THR A 285 0.18 -16.75 -7.83
CA THR A 285 0.22 -18.20 -7.89
C THR A 285 0.95 -18.81 -6.69
N GLU A 286 1.21 -20.12 -6.72
CA GLU A 286 1.93 -20.84 -5.67
C GLU A 286 3.35 -20.29 -5.46
N THR A 287 3.85 -20.57 -4.27
CA THR A 287 5.22 -20.31 -3.84
C THR A 287 6.22 -20.64 -4.96
N GLN A 288 6.81 -19.64 -5.59
CA GLN A 288 8.13 -19.86 -6.14
C GLN A 288 9.00 -20.24 -4.95
N LYS A 289 9.68 -21.40 -5.01
CA LYS A 289 10.67 -21.75 -3.99
C LYS A 289 11.68 -20.62 -3.98
N LEU A 290 11.57 -19.74 -3.01
CA LEU A 290 12.55 -18.71 -2.77
C LEU A 290 13.84 -19.44 -2.39
N SER A 291 14.83 -19.43 -3.26
CA SER A 291 16.17 -19.88 -2.91
C SER A 291 16.78 -18.79 -2.02
N TYR A 292 16.72 -19.02 -0.73
CA TYR A 292 17.38 -18.20 0.26
C TYR A 292 18.89 -18.53 0.33
#